data_995b02f7030fa0fd44ec6da4166b2ace
#
_entry.id   995b02f7030fa0fd44ec6da4166b2ace
#
_cell.length_a   1.000
_cell.length_b   1.000
_cell.length_c   1.000
_cell.angle_alpha   90.00
_cell.angle_beta   90.00
_cell.angle_gamma   90.00
#
_symmetry.space_group_name_H-M   'P 1'
#
loop_
_entity.id
_entity.type
_entity.pdbx_description
1 polymer ?
#
loop_
_entity_poly.entity_id
_entity_poly.type
_entity_poly.pdbx_seq_one_letter_code
_entity_poly.pdbx_strand_id
1 'polypeptide(L)'
;MFCWTDDMISFMQDAANFSSYQKELADWICGALPAVRHVCDAGCGLGFLSVRLAERFETVTAADISGQALANLHRMAAEKNVSNLEILETDMMTFTPEAPYDAMVFCLFGRMREILRVAKRCCAGEIVVVKKAFTHHRFSVSSVPLRDEVTEQAADFLRAQGVPFQLETKTFDMGQPLRSLDDAVRFFEIYSKDAPGIITRETVLPRLRKTGDRAFPYYLPQEKALGRFILDAKAIPEEFL
;
A
#
# COMPACT_ATOMS: atom_id res chain seq x y z
N MET A 1 -8.71 -9.01 10.80
CA MET A 1 -7.57 -9.37 9.92
C MET A 1 -8.06 -9.31 8.48
N PHE A 2 -7.30 -8.72 7.56
CA PHE A 2 -7.63 -8.72 6.13
C PHE A 2 -7.27 -10.08 5.54
N CYS A 3 -8.24 -10.75 4.90
CA CYS A 3 -8.02 -12.07 4.29
C CYS A 3 -7.88 -11.90 2.77
N TRP A 4 -6.74 -12.29 2.24
CA TRP A 4 -6.52 -12.37 0.81
C TRP A 4 -7.22 -13.60 0.22
N THR A 5 -7.88 -13.44 -0.92
CA THR A 5 -8.41 -14.55 -1.73
C THR A 5 -7.61 -14.66 -3.02
N ASP A 6 -7.68 -15.79 -3.69
CA ASP A 6 -6.99 -15.99 -4.99
C ASP A 6 -7.44 -14.96 -6.04
N ASP A 7 -8.72 -14.60 -6.06
CA ASP A 7 -9.23 -13.54 -6.93
C ASP A 7 -8.61 -12.19 -6.63
N MET A 8 -8.52 -11.82 -5.34
CA MET A 8 -7.89 -10.56 -4.92
C MET A 8 -6.42 -10.51 -5.35
N ILE A 9 -5.69 -11.61 -5.16
CA ILE A 9 -4.30 -11.73 -5.58
C ILE A 9 -4.19 -11.58 -7.10
N SER A 10 -5.06 -12.28 -7.87
CA SER A 10 -5.07 -12.19 -9.33
C SER A 10 -5.35 -10.78 -9.83
N PHE A 11 -6.37 -10.09 -9.31
CA PHE A 11 -6.66 -8.71 -9.68
C PHE A 11 -5.50 -7.76 -9.36
N MET A 12 -4.88 -7.89 -8.19
CA MET A 12 -3.74 -7.05 -7.84
C MET A 12 -2.51 -7.31 -8.70
N GLN A 13 -2.25 -8.57 -9.09
CA GLN A 13 -1.19 -8.94 -10.04
C GLN A 13 -1.44 -8.34 -11.43
N ASP A 14 -2.68 -8.43 -11.92
CA ASP A 14 -3.05 -7.84 -13.19
C ASP A 14 -2.83 -6.32 -13.19
N ALA A 15 -3.26 -5.63 -12.11
CA ALA A 15 -3.04 -4.20 -11.97
C ALA A 15 -1.54 -3.83 -11.93
N ALA A 16 -0.75 -4.61 -11.17
CA ALA A 16 0.69 -4.38 -11.05
C ALA A 16 1.46 -4.63 -12.36
N ASN A 17 0.98 -5.55 -13.21
CA ASN A 17 1.60 -5.85 -14.51
C ASN A 17 1.13 -4.89 -15.60
N PHE A 18 -0.09 -4.39 -15.53
CA PHE A 18 -0.70 -3.54 -16.56
C PHE A 18 -0.28 -2.06 -16.43
N SER A 19 -0.14 -1.56 -15.21
CA SER A 19 0.10 -0.13 -14.94
C SER A 19 1.51 0.14 -14.39
N SER A 20 1.96 1.39 -14.52
CA SER A 20 3.21 1.89 -13.90
C SER A 20 3.06 2.26 -12.43
N TYR A 21 1.85 2.15 -11.85
CA TYR A 21 1.53 2.65 -10.52
C TYR A 21 2.53 2.17 -9.45
N GLN A 22 2.82 0.86 -9.39
CA GLN A 22 3.72 0.30 -8.37
C GLN A 22 5.16 0.85 -8.50
N LYS A 23 5.63 1.03 -9.75
CA LYS A 23 6.94 1.63 -10.01
C LYS A 23 6.97 3.10 -9.61
N GLU A 24 5.98 3.87 -10.02
CA GLU A 24 5.89 5.31 -9.70
C GLU A 24 5.76 5.57 -8.20
N LEU A 25 5.00 4.72 -7.49
CA LEU A 25 4.87 4.77 -6.04
C LEU A 25 6.21 4.46 -5.36
N ALA A 26 6.91 3.41 -5.79
CA ALA A 26 8.23 3.07 -5.25
C ALA A 26 9.26 4.17 -5.53
N ASP A 27 9.31 4.72 -6.75
CA ASP A 27 10.19 5.84 -7.10
C ASP A 27 9.90 7.07 -6.22
N TRP A 28 8.64 7.37 -5.96
CA TRP A 28 8.24 8.47 -5.08
C TRP A 28 8.64 8.24 -3.62
N ILE A 29 8.48 7.02 -3.09
CA ILE A 29 8.89 6.63 -1.74
C ILE A 29 10.42 6.68 -1.63
N CYS A 30 11.13 6.06 -2.56
CA CYS A 30 12.61 6.02 -2.55
C CYS A 30 13.23 7.41 -2.65
N GLY A 31 12.59 8.35 -3.38
CA GLY A 31 13.05 9.73 -3.48
C GLY A 31 12.99 10.52 -2.17
N ALA A 32 12.29 9.99 -1.15
CA ALA A 32 12.21 10.58 0.17
C ALA A 32 13.18 9.95 1.18
N LEU A 33 13.72 8.77 0.86
CA LEU A 33 14.65 8.06 1.75
C LEU A 33 16.09 8.44 1.42
N PRO A 34 16.94 8.64 2.43
CA PRO A 34 18.36 8.86 2.24
C PRO A 34 19.04 7.58 1.74
N ALA A 35 20.34 7.65 1.48
CA ALA A 35 21.15 6.47 1.19
C ALA A 35 21.32 5.61 2.45
N VAL A 36 20.34 4.76 2.72
CA VAL A 36 20.32 3.79 3.82
C VAL A 36 20.54 2.39 3.29
N ARG A 37 20.99 1.48 4.15
CA ARG A 37 21.33 0.11 3.77
C ARG A 37 20.12 -0.82 3.95
N HIS A 38 19.45 -0.72 5.11
CA HIS A 38 18.40 -1.65 5.49
C HIS A 38 17.06 -0.93 5.68
N VAL A 39 16.09 -1.23 4.82
CA VAL A 39 14.73 -0.68 4.86
C VAL A 39 13.72 -1.75 5.24
N CYS A 40 12.79 -1.44 6.13
CA CYS A 40 11.65 -2.29 6.43
C CYS A 40 10.37 -1.77 5.76
N ASP A 41 9.72 -2.60 4.93
CA ASP A 41 8.37 -2.40 4.40
C ASP A 41 7.38 -3.06 5.36
N ALA A 42 6.79 -2.26 6.24
CA ALA A 42 5.91 -2.73 7.30
C ALA A 42 4.45 -2.82 6.85
N GLY A 43 3.88 -4.02 6.90
CA GLY A 43 2.57 -4.33 6.32
C GLY A 43 2.64 -4.41 4.80
N CYS A 44 3.60 -5.15 4.28
CA CYS A 44 3.94 -5.21 2.87
C CYS A 44 2.85 -5.83 1.98
N GLY A 45 1.89 -6.55 2.56
CA GLY A 45 0.83 -7.25 1.83
C GLY A 45 1.41 -8.21 0.78
N LEU A 46 0.97 -8.08 -0.47
CA LEU A 46 1.45 -8.92 -1.58
C LEU A 46 2.89 -8.64 -2.01
N GLY A 47 3.55 -7.62 -1.45
CA GLY A 47 4.96 -7.33 -1.63
C GLY A 47 5.35 -6.65 -2.95
N PHE A 48 4.40 -6.09 -3.69
CA PHE A 48 4.72 -5.37 -4.95
C PHE A 48 5.67 -4.19 -4.70
N LEU A 49 5.47 -3.45 -3.60
CA LEU A 49 6.36 -2.37 -3.19
C LEU A 49 7.70 -2.93 -2.74
N SER A 50 7.72 -3.96 -1.88
CA SER A 50 8.95 -4.55 -1.34
C SER A 50 9.94 -4.99 -2.43
N VAL A 51 9.43 -5.64 -3.50
CA VAL A 51 10.25 -6.03 -4.66
C VAL A 51 10.87 -4.81 -5.35
N ARG A 52 10.15 -3.69 -5.44
CA ARG A 52 10.68 -2.45 -6.02
C ARG A 52 11.68 -1.74 -5.10
N LEU A 53 11.46 -1.79 -3.78
CA LEU A 53 12.44 -1.30 -2.80
C LEU A 53 13.75 -2.11 -2.89
N ALA A 54 13.68 -3.42 -3.09
CA ALA A 54 14.83 -4.27 -3.24
C ALA A 54 15.71 -3.94 -4.49
N GLU A 55 15.14 -3.25 -5.49
CA GLU A 55 15.92 -2.71 -6.63
C GLU A 55 16.80 -1.51 -6.24
N ARG A 56 16.59 -0.89 -5.07
CA ARG A 56 17.18 0.39 -4.65
C ARG A 56 18.03 0.31 -3.39
N PHE A 57 17.75 -0.63 -2.49
CA PHE A 57 18.39 -0.75 -1.19
C PHE A 57 19.17 -2.05 -1.08
N GLU A 58 20.20 -2.06 -0.23
CA GLU A 58 21.09 -3.21 -0.04
C GLU A 58 20.34 -4.40 0.57
N THR A 59 19.48 -4.14 1.58
CA THR A 59 18.62 -5.13 2.22
C THR A 59 17.23 -4.54 2.45
N VAL A 60 16.21 -5.33 2.17
CA VAL A 60 14.81 -4.96 2.46
C VAL A 60 14.17 -6.07 3.29
N THR A 61 13.63 -5.72 4.45
CA THR A 61 12.74 -6.61 5.22
C THR A 61 11.30 -6.29 4.84
N ALA A 62 10.58 -7.26 4.28
CA ALA A 62 9.16 -7.19 3.98
C ALA A 62 8.38 -7.94 5.05
N ALA A 63 7.64 -7.22 5.89
CA ALA A 63 6.93 -7.79 7.02
C ALA A 63 5.41 -7.67 6.85
N ASP A 64 4.70 -8.79 7.02
CA ASP A 64 3.22 -8.82 7.07
C ASP A 64 2.74 -9.95 7.99
N ILE A 65 1.52 -9.84 8.48
CA ILE A 65 0.88 -10.87 9.32
C ILE A 65 0.21 -11.97 8.50
N SER A 66 0.05 -11.77 7.20
CA SER A 66 -0.66 -12.69 6.29
C SER A 66 0.31 -13.63 5.57
N GLY A 67 0.42 -14.88 6.03
CA GLY A 67 1.22 -15.90 5.36
C GLY A 67 0.81 -16.12 3.90
N GLN A 68 -0.49 -15.97 3.55
CA GLN A 68 -0.95 -16.07 2.16
C GLN A 68 -0.41 -14.93 1.28
N ALA A 69 -0.38 -13.70 1.80
CA ALA A 69 0.22 -12.57 1.10
C ALA A 69 1.72 -12.78 0.89
N LEU A 70 2.42 -13.23 1.93
CA LEU A 70 3.85 -13.51 1.88
C LEU A 70 4.21 -14.68 0.97
N ALA A 71 3.34 -15.70 0.84
CA ALA A 71 3.53 -16.77 -0.14
C ALA A 71 3.54 -16.23 -1.59
N ASN A 72 2.71 -15.22 -1.88
CA ASN A 72 2.77 -14.51 -3.17
C ASN A 72 4.09 -13.76 -3.34
N LEU A 73 4.55 -13.07 -2.30
CA LEU A 73 5.82 -12.35 -2.32
C LEU A 73 7.01 -13.29 -2.54
N HIS A 74 7.06 -14.44 -1.85
CA HIS A 74 8.09 -15.46 -2.06
C HIS A 74 8.17 -15.93 -3.52
N ARG A 75 7.01 -16.23 -4.13
CA ARG A 75 6.95 -16.62 -5.55
C ARG A 75 7.46 -15.49 -6.45
N MET A 76 7.00 -14.28 -6.25
CA MET A 76 7.36 -13.11 -7.04
C MET A 76 8.86 -12.77 -6.93
N ALA A 77 9.44 -12.88 -5.72
CA ALA A 77 10.86 -12.68 -5.48
C ALA A 77 11.71 -13.74 -6.21
N ALA A 78 11.27 -15.00 -6.17
CA ALA A 78 11.94 -16.10 -6.89
C ALA A 78 11.88 -15.89 -8.43
N GLU A 79 10.71 -15.56 -8.98
CA GLU A 79 10.51 -15.28 -10.41
C GLU A 79 11.38 -14.12 -10.92
N LYS A 80 11.62 -13.11 -10.08
CA LYS A 80 12.40 -11.91 -10.40
C LYS A 80 13.86 -12.00 -9.98
N ASN A 81 14.29 -13.13 -9.38
CA ASN A 81 15.65 -13.35 -8.84
C ASN A 81 16.06 -12.27 -7.83
N VAL A 82 15.15 -11.83 -6.97
CA VAL A 82 15.42 -10.88 -5.89
C VAL A 82 16.04 -11.63 -4.71
N SER A 83 17.31 -11.34 -4.38
CA SER A 83 18.08 -12.05 -3.36
C SER A 83 18.33 -11.27 -2.06
N ASN A 84 18.02 -9.97 -2.05
CA ASN A 84 18.23 -9.05 -0.93
C ASN A 84 16.92 -8.69 -0.20
N LEU A 85 15.92 -9.59 -0.27
CA LEU A 85 14.62 -9.43 0.37
C LEU A 85 14.48 -10.46 1.49
N GLU A 86 14.37 -9.99 2.71
CA GLU A 86 14.02 -10.78 3.89
C GLU A 86 12.51 -10.74 4.09
N ILE A 87 11.86 -11.90 4.05
CA ILE A 87 10.39 -11.99 4.18
C ILE A 87 10.04 -12.49 5.57
N LEU A 88 9.30 -11.69 6.33
CA LEU A 88 9.02 -11.92 7.74
C LEU A 88 7.50 -11.99 7.99
N GLU A 89 7.01 -13.16 8.38
CA GLU A 89 5.64 -13.31 8.87
C GLU A 89 5.57 -12.90 10.33
N THR A 90 5.00 -11.72 10.60
CA THR A 90 4.91 -11.17 11.96
C THR A 90 3.82 -10.11 12.08
N ASP A 91 3.33 -9.92 13.31
CA ASP A 91 2.52 -8.77 13.69
C ASP A 91 3.42 -7.59 14.08
N MET A 92 3.54 -6.61 13.20
CA MET A 92 4.34 -5.41 13.46
C MET A 92 3.91 -4.65 14.71
N MET A 93 2.67 -4.82 15.19
CA MET A 93 2.20 -4.15 16.41
C MET A 93 2.92 -4.66 17.67
N THR A 94 3.39 -5.90 17.66
CA THR A 94 4.07 -6.55 18.79
C THR A 94 5.54 -6.89 18.51
N PHE A 95 5.95 -6.88 17.25
CA PHE A 95 7.30 -7.25 16.82
C PHE A 95 8.35 -6.23 17.28
N THR A 96 9.51 -6.72 17.69
CA THR A 96 10.72 -5.92 17.99
C THR A 96 11.89 -6.60 17.30
N PRO A 97 12.61 -5.91 16.39
CA PRO A 97 13.79 -6.46 15.73
C PRO A 97 14.97 -6.55 16.69
N GLU A 98 15.97 -7.39 16.37
CA GLU A 98 17.23 -7.47 17.14
C GLU A 98 18.03 -6.16 17.08
N ALA A 99 17.98 -5.47 15.94
CA ALA A 99 18.52 -4.13 15.77
C ALA A 99 17.52 -3.26 15.00
N PRO A 100 17.40 -1.97 15.32
CA PRO A 100 16.50 -1.08 14.60
C PRO A 100 16.87 -0.97 13.11
N TYR A 101 15.85 -0.86 12.26
CA TYR A 101 16.02 -0.60 10.83
C TYR A 101 16.55 0.81 10.60
N ASP A 102 17.34 1.01 9.53
CA ASP A 102 17.84 2.33 9.15
C ASP A 102 16.69 3.26 8.71
N ALA A 103 15.70 2.69 8.02
CA ALA A 103 14.46 3.38 7.65
C ALA A 103 13.28 2.42 7.60
N MET A 104 12.07 2.97 7.72
CA MET A 104 10.82 2.20 7.60
C MET A 104 9.85 2.84 6.64
N VAL A 105 9.12 2.01 5.90
CA VAL A 105 8.03 2.40 5.02
C VAL A 105 6.72 1.80 5.52
N PHE A 106 5.69 2.62 5.63
CA PHE A 106 4.31 2.23 5.96
C PHE A 106 3.40 2.69 4.82
N CYS A 107 3.13 1.81 3.87
CA CYS A 107 2.32 2.15 2.71
C CYS A 107 0.89 1.65 2.87
N LEU A 108 -0.06 2.58 3.07
CA LEU A 108 -1.48 2.29 3.29
C LEU A 108 -1.75 1.35 4.49
N PHE A 109 -0.84 1.33 5.44
CA PHE A 109 -0.85 0.53 6.66
C PHE A 109 -1.34 1.34 7.86
N GLY A 110 -2.08 0.71 8.78
CA GLY A 110 -2.41 1.16 10.13
C GLY A 110 -2.93 2.61 10.27
N ARG A 111 -3.08 3.05 11.51
CA ARG A 111 -3.32 4.46 11.86
C ARG A 111 -2.01 5.11 12.28
N MET A 112 -1.90 6.43 12.18
CA MET A 112 -0.67 7.16 12.50
C MET A 112 -0.18 6.90 13.93
N ARG A 113 -1.09 6.80 14.90
CA ARG A 113 -0.75 6.44 16.29
C ARG A 113 -0.05 5.06 16.38
N GLU A 114 -0.53 4.08 15.65
CA GLU A 114 0.04 2.73 15.61
C GLU A 114 1.41 2.75 14.92
N ILE A 115 1.50 3.47 13.81
CA ILE A 115 2.75 3.67 13.06
C ILE A 115 3.83 4.28 13.95
N LEU A 116 3.52 5.35 14.72
CA LEU A 116 4.50 5.97 15.61
C LEU A 116 5.03 4.98 16.67
N ARG A 117 4.15 4.13 17.23
CA ARG A 117 4.57 3.09 18.20
C ARG A 117 5.50 2.06 17.57
N VAL A 118 5.16 1.57 16.40
CA VAL A 118 6.00 0.61 15.67
C VAL A 118 7.34 1.27 15.31
N ALA A 119 7.30 2.46 14.72
CA ALA A 119 8.48 3.16 14.27
C ALA A 119 9.41 3.54 15.45
N LYS A 120 8.88 4.02 16.58
CA LYS A 120 9.67 4.33 17.77
C LYS A 120 10.45 3.13 18.29
N ARG A 121 9.85 1.93 18.23
CA ARG A 121 10.46 0.69 18.68
C ARG A 121 11.41 0.07 17.65
N CYS A 122 11.13 0.23 16.36
CA CYS A 122 11.79 -0.56 15.32
C CYS A 122 12.70 0.23 14.38
N CYS A 123 12.68 1.58 14.38
CA CYS A 123 13.40 2.42 13.43
C CYS A 123 14.38 3.35 14.14
N ALA A 124 15.59 3.52 13.59
CA ALA A 124 16.59 4.45 14.07
C ALA A 124 16.70 5.76 13.24
N GLY A 125 16.09 5.79 12.05
CA GLY A 125 16.23 6.89 11.11
C GLY A 125 14.90 7.36 10.51
N GLU A 126 14.85 7.52 9.20
CA GLU A 126 13.69 8.09 8.52
C GLU A 126 12.54 7.10 8.35
N ILE A 127 11.35 7.65 8.42
CA ILE A 127 10.09 6.93 8.28
C ILE A 127 9.31 7.58 7.15
N VAL A 128 8.91 6.77 6.17
CA VAL A 128 8.00 7.21 5.11
C VAL A 128 6.63 6.57 5.32
N VAL A 129 5.60 7.39 5.46
CA VAL A 129 4.22 6.94 5.62
C VAL A 129 3.38 7.41 4.45
N VAL A 130 2.70 6.50 3.77
CA VAL A 130 1.77 6.83 2.67
C VAL A 130 0.33 6.59 3.12
N LYS A 131 -0.49 7.62 3.01
CA LYS A 131 -1.92 7.62 3.37
C LYS A 131 -2.80 8.02 2.19
N LYS A 132 -4.05 7.60 2.21
CA LYS A 132 -5.08 8.03 1.23
C LYS A 132 -5.40 9.50 1.44
N ALA A 133 -5.34 10.31 0.38
CA ALA A 133 -5.75 11.71 0.38
C ALA A 133 -7.14 11.89 -0.28
N PHE A 134 -8.02 10.92 -0.11
CA PHE A 134 -9.40 10.92 -0.58
C PHE A 134 -10.31 10.28 0.47
N THR A 135 -11.59 10.69 0.48
CA THR A 135 -12.52 10.41 1.58
C THR A 135 -13.60 9.37 1.23
N HIS A 136 -13.70 8.96 -0.04
CA HIS A 136 -14.72 8.01 -0.49
C HIS A 136 -14.08 6.75 -1.07
N HIS A 137 -14.77 5.64 -0.93
CA HIS A 137 -14.30 4.34 -1.40
C HIS A 137 -14.17 4.33 -2.93
N ARG A 138 -12.97 4.01 -3.42
CA ARG A 138 -12.64 4.17 -4.87
C ARG A 138 -13.36 3.20 -5.80
N PHE A 139 -13.71 2.01 -5.29
CA PHE A 139 -14.34 0.95 -6.09
C PHE A 139 -15.83 0.79 -5.82
N SER A 140 -16.45 1.67 -5.04
CA SER A 140 -17.90 1.67 -4.90
C SER A 140 -18.57 2.43 -6.04
N VAL A 141 -19.74 1.95 -6.46
CA VAL A 141 -20.59 2.60 -7.47
C VAL A 141 -21.28 3.81 -6.84
N SER A 142 -21.74 3.66 -5.60
CA SER A 142 -22.28 4.75 -4.80
C SER A 142 -21.19 5.51 -4.05
N SER A 143 -21.54 6.68 -3.50
CA SER A 143 -20.61 7.49 -2.70
C SER A 143 -20.50 6.94 -1.28
N VAL A 144 -19.64 5.94 -1.07
CA VAL A 144 -19.41 5.34 0.25
C VAL A 144 -18.20 6.00 0.93
N PRO A 145 -18.35 6.61 2.12
CA PRO A 145 -17.24 7.19 2.85
C PRO A 145 -16.20 6.14 3.27
N LEU A 146 -14.93 6.53 3.28
CA LEU A 146 -13.86 5.72 3.89
C LEU A 146 -13.98 5.73 5.41
N ARG A 147 -13.64 4.58 6.02
CA ARG A 147 -13.48 4.44 7.47
C ARG A 147 -12.02 4.52 7.90
N ASP A 148 -11.11 4.46 6.94
CA ASP A 148 -9.67 4.54 7.19
C ASP A 148 -9.27 5.97 7.56
N GLU A 149 -8.18 6.10 8.32
CA GLU A 149 -7.54 7.38 8.57
C GLU A 149 -6.94 7.93 7.26
N VAL A 150 -7.37 9.12 6.87
CA VAL A 150 -6.87 9.80 5.66
C VAL A 150 -5.71 10.75 5.99
N THR A 151 -5.05 11.27 4.95
CA THR A 151 -3.88 12.14 5.05
C THR A 151 -4.10 13.34 5.98
N GLU A 152 -5.25 14.02 5.89
CA GLU A 152 -5.56 15.20 6.70
C GLU A 152 -5.65 14.84 8.20
N GLN A 153 -6.37 13.77 8.53
CA GLN A 153 -6.51 13.29 9.91
C GLN A 153 -5.16 12.85 10.49
N ALA A 154 -4.31 12.20 9.68
CA ALA A 154 -2.98 11.82 10.09
C ALA A 154 -2.08 13.04 10.34
N ALA A 155 -2.17 14.08 9.51
CA ALA A 155 -1.44 15.33 9.68
C ALA A 155 -1.88 16.07 10.96
N ASP A 156 -3.20 16.14 11.22
CA ASP A 156 -3.73 16.77 12.44
C ASP A 156 -3.28 16.02 13.70
N PHE A 157 -3.26 14.68 13.64
CA PHE A 157 -2.75 13.87 14.73
C PHE A 157 -1.26 14.18 15.01
N LEU A 158 -0.41 14.21 13.98
CA LEU A 158 1.01 14.53 14.14
C LEU A 158 1.23 15.93 14.72
N ARG A 159 0.48 16.94 14.25
CA ARG A 159 0.53 18.31 14.81
C ARG A 159 0.14 18.32 16.28
N ALA A 160 -0.92 17.62 16.65
CA ALA A 160 -1.38 17.53 18.04
C ALA A 160 -0.36 16.83 18.97
N GLN A 161 0.43 15.91 18.44
CA GLN A 161 1.51 15.23 19.18
C GLN A 161 2.85 15.98 19.14
N GLY A 162 2.94 17.11 18.44
CA GLY A 162 4.19 17.87 18.29
C GLY A 162 5.27 17.13 17.49
N VAL A 163 4.91 16.15 16.67
CA VAL A 163 5.86 15.39 15.83
C VAL A 163 6.10 16.16 14.54
N PRO A 164 7.33 16.60 14.24
CA PRO A 164 7.66 17.25 12.98
C PRO A 164 7.52 16.30 11.81
N PHE A 165 7.01 16.81 10.68
CA PHE A 165 6.90 16.04 9.45
C PHE A 165 6.97 16.92 8.20
N GLN A 166 7.37 16.33 7.10
CA GLN A 166 7.13 16.86 5.76
C GLN A 166 5.95 16.12 5.13
N LEU A 167 5.12 16.82 4.37
CA LEU A 167 3.97 16.25 3.67
C LEU A 167 3.98 16.68 2.21
N GLU A 168 3.94 15.71 1.33
CA GLU A 168 3.74 15.90 -0.11
C GLU A 168 2.53 15.08 -0.56
N THR A 169 1.79 15.60 -1.55
CA THR A 169 0.65 14.90 -2.15
C THR A 169 0.89 14.68 -3.63
N LYS A 170 0.64 13.47 -4.11
CA LYS A 170 0.76 13.10 -5.52
C LYS A 170 -0.43 12.26 -5.96
N THR A 171 -0.91 12.49 -7.18
CA THR A 171 -1.98 11.71 -7.80
C THR A 171 -1.39 10.55 -8.61
N PHE A 172 -2.00 9.37 -8.46
CA PHE A 172 -1.66 8.15 -9.17
C PHE A 172 -2.88 7.57 -9.85
N ASP A 173 -2.70 6.93 -11.01
CA ASP A 173 -3.74 6.07 -11.57
C ASP A 173 -3.63 4.67 -10.94
N MET A 174 -4.47 4.44 -9.96
CA MET A 174 -4.59 3.18 -9.21
C MET A 174 -5.69 2.30 -9.81
N GLY A 175 -5.88 2.36 -11.11
CA GLY A 175 -6.95 1.67 -11.83
C GLY A 175 -6.75 0.17 -11.95
N GLN A 176 -7.77 -0.50 -12.51
CA GLN A 176 -7.83 -1.94 -12.62
C GLN A 176 -8.06 -2.37 -14.08
N PRO A 177 -7.17 -3.15 -14.70
CA PRO A 177 -7.42 -3.85 -15.95
C PRO A 177 -8.35 -5.04 -15.72
N LEU A 178 -9.25 -5.31 -16.67
CA LEU A 178 -10.31 -6.31 -16.53
C LEU A 178 -10.47 -7.08 -17.84
N ARG A 179 -10.58 -8.40 -17.73
CA ARG A 179 -10.63 -9.34 -18.88
C ARG A 179 -11.98 -9.39 -19.57
N SER A 180 -13.05 -9.08 -18.84
CA SER A 180 -14.43 -9.08 -19.36
C SER A 180 -15.33 -8.18 -18.51
N LEU A 181 -16.57 -7.98 -18.94
CA LEU A 181 -17.58 -7.29 -18.12
C LEU A 181 -17.97 -8.11 -16.88
N ASP A 182 -17.97 -9.45 -16.98
CA ASP A 182 -18.25 -10.32 -15.83
C ASP A 182 -17.10 -10.27 -14.82
N ASP A 183 -15.86 -10.21 -15.28
CA ASP A 183 -14.68 -9.98 -14.46
C ASP A 183 -14.78 -8.62 -13.73
N ALA A 184 -15.28 -7.59 -14.42
CA ALA A 184 -15.53 -6.28 -13.81
C ALA A 184 -16.60 -6.35 -12.70
N VAL A 185 -17.73 -7.01 -12.95
CA VAL A 185 -18.78 -7.19 -11.94
C VAL A 185 -18.21 -7.91 -10.72
N ARG A 186 -17.49 -9.02 -10.94
CA ARG A 186 -16.82 -9.78 -9.85
C ARG A 186 -15.84 -8.91 -9.06
N PHE A 187 -15.03 -8.10 -9.75
CA PHE A 187 -14.12 -7.15 -9.09
C PHE A 187 -14.87 -6.20 -8.17
N PHE A 188 -15.96 -5.59 -8.65
CA PHE A 188 -16.78 -4.70 -7.85
C PHE A 188 -17.46 -5.41 -6.67
N GLU A 189 -17.94 -6.64 -6.85
CA GLU A 189 -18.53 -7.45 -5.76
C GLU A 189 -17.52 -7.73 -4.64
N ILE A 190 -16.25 -7.97 -4.98
CA ILE A 190 -15.17 -8.24 -4.02
C ILE A 190 -14.75 -6.94 -3.29
N TYR A 191 -14.55 -5.87 -4.05
CA TYR A 191 -13.88 -4.68 -3.53
C TYR A 191 -14.82 -3.55 -3.14
N SER A 192 -16.04 -3.48 -3.65
CA SER A 192 -16.96 -2.39 -3.32
C SER A 192 -17.44 -2.47 -1.87
N LYS A 193 -17.97 -1.36 -1.38
CA LYS A 193 -18.66 -1.27 -0.09
C LYS A 193 -20.12 -0.89 -0.29
N ASP A 194 -20.62 -1.12 -1.49
CA ASP A 194 -22.03 -0.89 -1.82
C ASP A 194 -22.94 -1.93 -1.15
N ALA A 195 -24.22 -1.58 -1.01
CA ALA A 195 -25.21 -2.52 -0.51
C ALA A 195 -25.45 -3.67 -1.52
N PRO A 196 -25.90 -4.84 -1.06
CA PRO A 196 -26.24 -5.96 -1.95
C PRO A 196 -27.18 -5.55 -3.08
N GLY A 197 -26.96 -6.05 -4.28
CA GLY A 197 -27.79 -5.81 -5.45
C GLY A 197 -27.52 -4.52 -6.23
N ILE A 198 -26.63 -3.66 -5.74
CA ILE A 198 -26.22 -2.44 -6.48
C ILE A 198 -25.26 -2.77 -7.62
N ILE A 199 -24.40 -3.78 -7.43
CA ILE A 199 -23.40 -4.18 -8.42
C ILE A 199 -24.08 -5.03 -9.50
N THR A 200 -24.24 -4.44 -10.68
CA THR A 200 -24.79 -5.09 -11.88
C THR A 200 -23.96 -4.69 -13.11
N ARG A 201 -24.16 -5.35 -14.24
CA ARG A 201 -23.51 -4.94 -15.50
C ARG A 201 -23.85 -3.51 -15.89
N GLU A 202 -25.10 -3.08 -15.67
CA GLU A 202 -25.61 -1.75 -15.99
C GLU A 202 -24.94 -0.65 -15.13
N THR A 203 -24.66 -0.93 -13.84
CA THR A 203 -24.03 0.03 -12.92
C THR A 203 -22.50 0.06 -13.08
N VAL A 204 -21.88 -1.04 -13.50
CA VAL A 204 -20.44 -1.17 -13.67
C VAL A 204 -19.96 -0.64 -15.03
N LEU A 205 -20.66 -0.99 -16.13
CA LEU A 205 -20.23 -0.67 -17.49
C LEU A 205 -19.91 0.82 -17.74
N PRO A 206 -20.70 1.79 -17.26
CA PRO A 206 -20.41 3.21 -17.46
C PRO A 206 -19.11 3.70 -16.80
N ARG A 207 -18.54 2.92 -15.88
CA ARG A 207 -17.30 3.24 -15.18
C ARG A 207 -16.05 2.73 -15.88
N LEU A 208 -16.22 1.91 -16.91
CA LEU A 208 -15.14 1.26 -17.63
C LEU A 208 -14.79 2.03 -18.91
N ARG A 209 -13.51 1.97 -19.26
CA ARG A 209 -13.00 2.40 -20.58
C ARG A 209 -12.57 1.16 -21.36
N LYS A 210 -12.73 1.17 -22.67
CA LYS A 210 -12.13 0.18 -23.57
C LYS A 210 -10.66 0.54 -23.77
N THR A 211 -9.78 -0.47 -23.74
CA THR A 211 -8.33 -0.29 -23.85
C THR A 211 -7.82 -0.56 -25.27
N GLY A 212 -8.47 -1.42 -26.03
CA GLY A 212 -7.92 -2.02 -27.26
C GLY A 212 -6.98 -3.21 -27.00
N ASP A 213 -6.57 -3.48 -25.76
CA ASP A 213 -5.80 -4.66 -25.39
C ASP A 213 -6.68 -5.91 -25.43
N ARG A 214 -6.15 -7.03 -26.00
CA ARG A 214 -6.91 -8.27 -26.12
C ARG A 214 -7.06 -9.04 -24.81
N ALA A 215 -6.07 -8.96 -23.94
CA ALA A 215 -6.09 -9.63 -22.64
C ALA A 215 -6.94 -8.84 -21.63
N PHE A 216 -6.91 -7.51 -21.72
CA PHE A 216 -7.63 -6.60 -20.82
C PHE A 216 -8.45 -5.58 -21.61
N PRO A 217 -9.57 -6.00 -22.26
CA PRO A 217 -10.36 -5.11 -23.10
C PRO A 217 -11.06 -3.97 -22.33
N TYR A 218 -11.11 -4.05 -21.01
CA TYR A 218 -11.69 -3.02 -20.15
C TYR A 218 -10.67 -2.52 -19.12
N TYR A 219 -10.80 -1.26 -18.77
CA TYR A 219 -10.02 -0.61 -17.71
C TYR A 219 -10.93 0.25 -16.83
N LEU A 220 -10.83 0.08 -15.52
CA LEU A 220 -11.46 0.94 -14.54
C LEU A 220 -10.46 2.02 -14.11
N PRO A 221 -10.54 3.26 -14.62
CA PRO A 221 -9.61 4.32 -14.24
C PRO A 221 -9.85 4.76 -12.79
N GLN A 222 -8.77 5.00 -12.04
CA GLN A 222 -8.85 5.43 -10.64
C GLN A 222 -7.72 6.40 -10.29
N GLU A 223 -7.81 7.62 -10.81
CA GLU A 223 -6.92 8.70 -10.39
C GLU A 223 -7.24 9.12 -8.95
N LYS A 224 -6.30 8.87 -8.04
CA LYS A 224 -6.44 9.16 -6.61
C LYS A 224 -5.16 9.75 -6.04
N ALA A 225 -5.33 10.75 -5.20
CA ALA A 225 -4.22 11.36 -4.49
C ALA A 225 -3.82 10.52 -3.28
N LEU A 226 -2.51 10.40 -3.07
CA LEU A 226 -1.89 9.88 -1.85
C LEU A 226 -1.06 10.98 -1.18
N GLY A 227 -1.04 11.00 0.14
CA GLY A 227 -0.16 11.84 0.94
C GLY A 227 1.02 11.03 1.46
N ARG A 228 2.24 11.52 1.24
CA ARG A 228 3.48 10.96 1.76
C ARG A 228 4.01 11.84 2.88
N PHE A 229 4.11 11.27 4.07
CA PHE A 229 4.78 11.87 5.21
C PHE A 229 6.21 11.39 5.28
N ILE A 230 7.11 12.28 5.66
CA ILE A 230 8.50 11.98 6.02
C ILE A 230 8.69 12.44 7.47
N LEU A 231 9.14 11.50 8.33
CA LEU A 231 9.33 11.71 9.76
C LEU A 231 10.72 11.19 10.15
N ASP A 232 11.28 11.72 11.26
CA ASP A 232 12.46 11.16 11.92
C ASP A 232 12.02 10.36 13.15
N ALA A 233 12.44 9.10 13.26
CA ALA A 233 12.15 8.25 14.41
C ALA A 233 12.62 8.87 15.74
N LYS A 234 13.70 9.66 15.72
CA LYS A 234 14.25 10.36 16.88
C LYS A 234 13.33 11.48 17.39
N ALA A 235 12.50 12.04 16.51
CA ALA A 235 11.55 13.08 16.86
C ALA A 235 10.23 12.54 17.45
N ILE A 236 10.03 11.22 17.46
CA ILE A 236 8.84 10.59 18.04
C ILE A 236 8.97 10.63 19.58
N PRO A 237 7.97 11.18 20.32
CA PRO A 237 7.97 11.22 21.77
C PRO A 237 8.10 9.83 22.44
N GLU A 238 8.71 9.81 23.64
CA GLU A 238 8.94 8.55 24.40
C GLU A 238 7.65 7.84 24.81
N GLU A 239 6.56 8.55 24.92
CA GLU A 239 5.23 7.98 25.24
C GLU A 239 4.69 7.00 24.18
N PHE A 240 5.35 6.91 23.02
CA PHE A 240 5.05 5.95 21.96
C PHE A 240 5.86 4.64 22.05
N LEU A 241 6.76 4.50 23.03
CA LEU A 241 7.47 3.25 23.32
C LEU A 241 6.56 2.14 23.85
#